data_5dac768cf83f09e45828b214d08225c4
#
_entry.id   5dac768cf83f09e45828b214d08225c4
#
_cell.length_a   1.000
_cell.length_b   1.000
_cell.length_c   1.000
_cell.angle_alpha   90.00
_cell.angle_beta   90.00
_cell.angle_gamma   90.00
#
_symmetry.space_group_name_H-M   'P 1'
#
loop_
_entity.id
_entity.type
_entity.pdbx_description
1 polymer ?
#
loop_
_entity_poly.entity_id
_entity_poly.type
_entity_poly.pdbx_seq_one_letter_code
_entity_poly.pdbx_strand_id
1 'polypeptide(L)'
;MDIRKILIGLFATCSLVTSAQEKKNVIDEVIWVVGDEAILRSDVENARMEYMQMGQRFEGDPYCVIPEQLAVQKLFLHQAAIDSVDVSDAEVFQEVDMRLNSILLDYGSREKLEEYAGRSFSQIREQMFNTYKDKQIVELVQRNLVKNVKVTPAQVRRYFKDMPEDSIPFIPTKVECQIITREPIIPIEEIERVKDELRSYTERINNGSTQFSTLALLYSDDKLSAQQGGELGFAGRGSYVPEFANVAFNLTDPKAVSKIVETEFGFHIIQLIEKRGDLINCRHILRKPRVSTEALQKCINDLDSILVEINRGLYTFDECVSVVSYDKDTRNNYGLLFDDQTGVSKYEMKDLPTEVARAVAGMKVGEISKPFIMVNSKGKDVVAIVKLKSRVNGHRATMTEDYQELQNVVMDKLCEEKLEKWIREKQQTTYIHINDDWKNCEFQYSGWIK
;
A
#
# COMPACT_ATOMS: atom_id res chain seq x y z
N MET A 1 -6.54 3.64 -9.15
CA MET A 1 -5.89 3.84 -10.46
C MET A 1 -5.46 2.45 -10.92
N ASP A 2 -5.95 2.00 -12.06
CA ASP A 2 -6.01 0.59 -12.45
C ASP A 2 -4.62 0.03 -12.77
N ILE A 3 -4.06 -0.77 -11.87
CA ILE A 3 -2.76 -1.46 -11.99
C ILE A 3 -2.70 -2.37 -13.24
N ARG A 4 -3.87 -2.76 -13.77
CA ARG A 4 -3.99 -3.53 -15.02
C ARG A 4 -3.43 -2.84 -16.26
N LYS A 5 -3.29 -1.51 -16.25
CA LYS A 5 -2.74 -0.76 -17.39
C LYS A 5 -1.21 -0.63 -17.36
N ILE A 6 -0.59 -0.92 -16.23
CA ILE A 6 0.84 -0.67 -16.01
C ILE A 6 1.73 -1.78 -16.59
N LEU A 7 1.21 -3.00 -16.72
CA LEU A 7 2.01 -4.17 -17.14
C LEU A 7 1.78 -4.61 -18.60
N ILE A 8 0.76 -4.10 -19.29
CA ILE A 8 0.42 -4.50 -20.68
C ILE A 8 1.41 -3.93 -21.72
N GLY A 9 2.23 -2.94 -21.36
CA GLY A 9 3.16 -2.28 -22.28
C GLY A 9 4.48 -3.01 -22.57
N LEU A 10 4.85 -4.01 -21.78
CA LEU A 10 6.22 -4.54 -21.82
C LEU A 10 6.50 -5.60 -22.89
N PHE A 11 5.51 -6.10 -23.63
CA PHE A 11 5.73 -7.24 -24.52
C PHE A 11 5.06 -7.20 -25.91
N ALA A 12 4.35 -6.12 -26.27
CA ALA A 12 3.51 -6.13 -27.48
C ALA A 12 4.14 -5.57 -28.77
N THR A 13 5.44 -5.33 -28.85
CA THR A 13 6.08 -4.89 -30.10
C THR A 13 7.32 -5.67 -30.47
N CYS A 14 7.15 -6.93 -30.74
CA CYS A 14 8.13 -7.68 -31.52
C CYS A 14 7.45 -8.30 -32.73
N SER A 15 7.12 -7.49 -33.73
CA SER A 15 6.87 -7.97 -35.11
C SER A 15 7.00 -6.83 -36.10
N LEU A 16 7.98 -7.02 -37.01
CA LEU A 16 8.05 -6.49 -38.37
C LEU A 16 8.41 -5.02 -38.58
N VAL A 17 9.70 -4.73 -38.58
CA VAL A 17 10.28 -3.92 -39.67
C VAL A 17 11.57 -4.60 -40.12
N THR A 18 11.51 -5.30 -41.24
CA THR A 18 12.68 -5.77 -42.01
C THR A 18 13.24 -4.56 -42.76
N SER A 19 14.30 -3.96 -42.22
CA SER A 19 15.28 -3.24 -42.99
C SER A 19 16.64 -3.88 -42.71
N ALA A 20 17.23 -4.45 -43.78
CA ALA A 20 18.53 -5.05 -43.77
C ALA A 20 19.59 -4.00 -43.46
N GLN A 21 20.00 -3.94 -42.21
CA GLN A 21 21.28 -3.39 -41.79
C GLN A 21 22.09 -4.53 -41.19
N GLU A 22 23.35 -4.68 -41.61
CA GLU A 22 24.29 -5.66 -41.09
C GLU A 22 24.22 -5.66 -39.56
N LYS A 23 23.52 -6.64 -38.97
CA LYS A 23 23.53 -6.88 -37.53
C LYS A 23 24.91 -7.38 -37.16
N LYS A 24 25.83 -6.49 -36.76
CA LYS A 24 26.83 -6.88 -35.77
C LYS A 24 26.06 -7.56 -34.64
N ASN A 25 26.44 -8.79 -34.30
CA ASN A 25 25.90 -9.51 -33.13
C ASN A 25 26.39 -8.83 -31.83
N VAL A 26 25.91 -7.62 -31.57
CA VAL A 26 26.11 -6.94 -30.28
C VAL A 26 24.98 -7.44 -29.40
N ILE A 27 25.34 -8.24 -28.42
CA ILE A 27 24.38 -8.84 -27.48
C ILE A 27 23.74 -7.72 -26.65
N ASP A 28 24.53 -6.73 -26.21
CA ASP A 28 24.10 -5.49 -25.58
C ASP A 28 25.24 -4.47 -25.65
N GLU A 29 24.96 -3.17 -25.46
CA GLU A 29 25.96 -2.12 -25.51
C GLU A 29 26.26 -1.60 -24.10
N VAL A 30 27.54 -1.64 -23.71
CA VAL A 30 27.99 -0.96 -22.48
C VAL A 30 28.07 0.54 -22.76
N ILE A 31 27.23 1.31 -22.13
CA ILE A 31 27.14 2.76 -22.32
C ILE A 31 27.93 3.55 -21.31
N TRP A 32 27.95 3.08 -20.04
CA TRP A 32 28.72 3.66 -18.95
C TRP A 32 29.42 2.57 -18.16
N VAL A 33 30.54 2.92 -17.52
CA VAL A 33 31.21 2.11 -16.49
C VAL A 33 31.46 3.00 -15.29
N VAL A 34 31.09 2.56 -14.10
CA VAL A 34 31.29 3.25 -12.82
C VAL A 34 31.95 2.28 -11.85
N GLY A 35 33.22 2.50 -11.51
CA GLY A 35 34.01 1.52 -10.78
C GLY A 35 34.12 0.21 -11.57
N ASP A 36 33.63 -0.87 -10.97
CA ASP A 36 33.61 -2.21 -11.58
C ASP A 36 32.24 -2.56 -12.19
N GLU A 37 31.29 -1.61 -12.18
CA GLU A 37 29.91 -1.81 -12.58
C GLU A 37 29.64 -1.22 -13.97
N ALA A 38 29.11 -2.04 -14.87
CA ALA A 38 28.69 -1.59 -16.20
C ALA A 38 27.20 -1.22 -16.19
N ILE A 39 26.85 -0.21 -16.98
CA ILE A 39 25.46 0.15 -17.32
C ILE A 39 25.28 -0.16 -18.80
N LEU A 40 24.27 -0.95 -19.08
CA LEU A 40 23.95 -1.40 -20.43
C LEU A 40 22.85 -0.51 -21.03
N ARG A 41 22.82 -0.47 -22.37
CA ARG A 41 21.73 0.20 -23.08
C ARG A 41 20.37 -0.40 -22.75
N SER A 42 20.30 -1.73 -22.56
CA SER A 42 19.09 -2.43 -22.15
C SER A 42 18.61 -1.99 -20.76
N ASP A 43 19.52 -1.66 -19.83
CA ASP A 43 19.15 -1.16 -18.49
C ASP A 43 18.41 0.17 -18.60
N VAL A 44 18.90 1.08 -19.48
CA VAL A 44 18.25 2.38 -19.72
C VAL A 44 16.87 2.20 -20.35
N GLU A 45 16.74 1.30 -21.34
CA GLU A 45 15.45 1.05 -21.99
C GLU A 45 14.43 0.41 -21.02
N ASN A 46 14.88 -0.53 -20.19
CA ASN A 46 14.04 -1.14 -19.18
C ASN A 46 13.54 -0.10 -18.15
N ALA A 47 14.45 0.71 -17.62
CA ALA A 47 14.09 1.78 -16.70
C ALA A 47 13.13 2.80 -17.36
N ARG A 48 13.40 3.20 -18.60
CA ARG A 48 12.52 4.12 -19.36
C ARG A 48 11.11 3.56 -19.51
N MET A 49 10.99 2.28 -19.85
CA MET A 49 9.69 1.62 -19.95
C MET A 49 8.95 1.56 -18.61
N GLU A 50 9.66 1.26 -17.53
CA GLU A 50 9.10 1.24 -16.17
C GLU A 50 8.56 2.61 -15.75
N TYR A 51 9.33 3.69 -15.95
CA TYR A 51 8.88 5.06 -15.67
C TYR A 51 7.63 5.45 -16.49
N MET A 52 7.63 5.09 -17.78
CA MET A 52 6.47 5.36 -18.64
C MET A 52 5.19 4.62 -18.17
N GLN A 53 5.34 3.38 -17.71
CA GLN A 53 4.23 2.60 -17.17
C GLN A 53 3.68 3.19 -15.86
N MET A 54 4.55 3.75 -15.02
CA MET A 54 4.16 4.47 -13.81
C MET A 54 3.52 5.84 -14.10
N GLY A 55 3.46 6.25 -15.37
CA GLY A 55 2.94 7.56 -15.77
C GLY A 55 3.83 8.73 -15.33
N GLN A 56 5.08 8.47 -14.98
CA GLN A 56 6.03 9.50 -14.58
C GLN A 56 6.57 10.21 -15.83
N ARG A 57 6.74 11.54 -15.72
CA ARG A 57 7.36 12.37 -16.76
C ARG A 57 8.77 12.73 -16.34
N PHE A 58 9.70 12.69 -17.29
CA PHE A 58 11.06 13.15 -17.09
C PHE A 58 11.13 14.66 -17.24
N GLU A 59 11.87 15.30 -16.36
CA GLU A 59 12.34 16.67 -16.56
C GLU A 59 13.67 16.60 -17.34
N GLY A 60 13.58 16.57 -18.67
CA GLY A 60 14.73 16.46 -19.57
C GLY A 60 14.68 15.23 -20.49
N ASP A 61 15.78 15.00 -21.21
CA ASP A 61 15.92 13.83 -22.09
C ASP A 61 16.08 12.53 -21.27
N PRO A 62 15.19 11.56 -21.40
CA PRO A 62 15.30 10.28 -20.70
C PRO A 62 16.64 9.56 -20.92
N TYR A 63 17.25 9.72 -22.09
CA TYR A 63 18.55 9.13 -22.41
C TYR A 63 19.74 9.87 -21.77
N CYS A 64 19.50 10.99 -21.12
CA CYS A 64 20.46 11.68 -20.26
C CYS A 64 20.18 11.43 -18.79
N VAL A 65 18.92 11.58 -18.39
CA VAL A 65 18.49 11.47 -16.98
C VAL A 65 18.65 10.05 -16.44
N ILE A 66 18.17 9.04 -17.18
CA ILE A 66 18.19 7.65 -16.69
C ILE A 66 19.62 7.10 -16.55
N PRO A 67 20.53 7.23 -17.53
CA PRO A 67 21.91 6.79 -17.36
C PRO A 67 22.59 7.44 -16.16
N GLU A 68 22.34 8.72 -15.92
CA GLU A 68 22.91 9.43 -14.77
C GLU A 68 22.37 8.86 -13.44
N GLN A 69 21.07 8.61 -13.34
CA GLN A 69 20.47 7.98 -12.16
C GLN A 69 21.04 6.59 -11.89
N LEU A 70 21.18 5.77 -12.93
CA LEU A 70 21.82 4.45 -12.83
C LEU A 70 23.29 4.58 -12.41
N ALA A 71 24.03 5.55 -12.96
CA ALA A 71 25.42 5.80 -12.58
C ALA A 71 25.57 6.23 -11.11
N VAL A 72 24.66 7.06 -10.61
CA VAL A 72 24.59 7.39 -9.16
C VAL A 72 24.33 6.15 -8.32
N GLN A 73 23.40 5.29 -8.73
CA GLN A 73 23.14 4.02 -8.05
C GLN A 73 24.41 3.13 -8.01
N LYS A 74 25.12 3.04 -9.14
CA LYS A 74 26.37 2.26 -9.23
C LYS A 74 27.48 2.83 -8.34
N LEU A 75 27.56 4.15 -8.13
CA LEU A 75 28.48 4.74 -7.14
C LEU A 75 28.20 4.24 -5.72
N PHE A 76 26.92 4.15 -5.33
CA PHE A 76 26.56 3.64 -4.00
C PHE A 76 26.86 2.14 -3.85
N LEU A 77 26.59 1.32 -4.89
CA LEU A 77 26.91 -0.10 -4.88
C LEU A 77 28.42 -0.34 -4.82
N HIS A 78 29.20 0.39 -5.61
CA HIS A 78 30.66 0.35 -5.55
C HIS A 78 31.18 0.70 -4.15
N GLN A 79 30.62 1.74 -3.51
CA GLN A 79 30.99 2.08 -2.14
C GLN A 79 30.58 0.98 -1.15
N ALA A 80 29.41 0.39 -1.32
CA ALA A 80 28.95 -0.74 -0.48
C ALA A 80 29.94 -1.90 -0.50
N ALA A 81 30.46 -2.23 -1.68
CA ALA A 81 31.49 -3.28 -1.85
C ALA A 81 32.79 -2.92 -1.11
N ILE A 82 33.26 -1.65 -1.19
CA ILE A 82 34.43 -1.18 -0.46
C ILE A 82 34.25 -1.24 1.06
N ASP A 83 33.07 -0.83 1.54
CA ASP A 83 32.74 -0.77 2.96
C ASP A 83 32.22 -2.11 3.52
N SER A 84 32.11 -3.16 2.69
CA SER A 84 31.53 -4.45 3.03
C SER A 84 30.12 -4.33 3.62
N VAL A 85 29.32 -3.43 3.07
CA VAL A 85 27.90 -3.25 3.42
C VAL A 85 27.06 -4.26 2.64
N ASP A 86 26.31 -5.10 3.34
CA ASP A 86 25.39 -6.06 2.74
C ASP A 86 24.08 -6.11 3.51
N VAL A 87 23.07 -6.71 2.94
CA VAL A 87 21.73 -6.88 3.50
C VAL A 87 21.40 -8.37 3.63
N SER A 88 20.45 -8.70 4.49
CA SER A 88 20.06 -10.09 4.69
C SER A 88 19.33 -10.65 3.48
N ASP A 89 19.89 -11.68 2.83
CA ASP A 89 19.22 -12.37 1.73
C ASP A 89 17.84 -12.90 2.12
N ALA A 90 17.65 -13.32 3.37
CA ALA A 90 16.37 -13.81 3.86
C ALA A 90 15.29 -12.70 3.87
N GLU A 91 15.65 -11.48 4.28
CA GLU A 91 14.74 -10.34 4.27
C GLU A 91 14.39 -9.92 2.85
N VAL A 92 15.38 -9.91 1.94
CA VAL A 92 15.16 -9.62 0.53
C VAL A 92 14.24 -10.66 -0.11
N PHE A 93 14.46 -11.96 0.15
CA PHE A 93 13.59 -13.02 -0.36
C PHE A 93 12.16 -12.88 0.16
N GLN A 94 11.97 -12.52 1.42
CA GLN A 94 10.64 -12.31 1.99
C GLN A 94 9.91 -11.18 1.27
N GLU A 95 10.57 -10.05 1.01
CA GLU A 95 9.99 -8.91 0.29
C GLU A 95 9.65 -9.27 -1.16
N VAL A 96 10.57 -9.95 -1.85
CA VAL A 96 10.36 -10.43 -3.22
C VAL A 96 9.18 -11.41 -3.30
N ASP A 97 9.10 -12.37 -2.38
CA ASP A 97 8.01 -13.35 -2.36
C ASP A 97 6.65 -12.69 -2.07
N MET A 98 6.60 -11.70 -1.17
CA MET A 98 5.38 -10.90 -0.95
C MET A 98 4.97 -10.15 -2.23
N ARG A 99 5.92 -9.53 -2.92
CA ARG A 99 5.65 -8.80 -4.15
C ARG A 99 5.24 -9.71 -5.30
N LEU A 100 5.91 -10.85 -5.46
CA LEU A 100 5.55 -11.86 -6.46
C LEU A 100 4.16 -12.43 -6.22
N ASN A 101 3.78 -12.68 -4.97
CA ASN A 101 2.42 -13.11 -4.64
C ASN A 101 1.39 -12.07 -5.07
N SER A 102 1.65 -10.77 -4.84
CA SER A 102 0.78 -9.69 -5.33
C SER A 102 0.67 -9.68 -6.85
N ILE A 103 1.80 -9.83 -7.56
CA ILE A 103 1.84 -9.88 -9.03
C ILE A 103 1.07 -11.12 -9.54
N LEU A 104 1.25 -12.28 -8.91
CA LEU A 104 0.50 -13.49 -9.28
C LEU A 104 -1.02 -13.32 -9.13
N LEU A 105 -1.47 -12.54 -8.16
CA LEU A 105 -2.88 -12.20 -8.02
C LEU A 105 -3.40 -11.41 -9.24
N ASP A 106 -2.60 -10.51 -9.79
CA ASP A 106 -2.97 -9.71 -10.96
C ASP A 106 -2.99 -10.55 -12.25
N TYR A 107 -2.05 -11.48 -12.40
CA TYR A 107 -1.96 -12.35 -13.59
C TYR A 107 -2.82 -13.62 -13.50
N GLY A 108 -3.28 -13.99 -12.32
CA GLY A 108 -4.16 -15.11 -12.04
C GLY A 108 -3.48 -16.48 -12.02
N SER A 109 -2.29 -16.67 -12.59
CA SER A 109 -1.48 -17.88 -12.43
C SER A 109 -0.01 -17.65 -12.75
N ARG A 110 0.83 -18.60 -12.28
CA ARG A 110 2.26 -18.61 -12.54
C ARG A 110 2.57 -18.77 -14.04
N GLU A 111 1.86 -19.66 -14.69
CA GLU A 111 2.03 -19.97 -16.12
C GLU A 111 1.74 -18.74 -16.98
N LYS A 112 0.70 -17.99 -16.66
CA LYS A 112 0.38 -16.73 -17.36
C LYS A 112 1.43 -15.65 -17.13
N LEU A 113 1.99 -15.58 -15.93
CA LEU A 113 3.08 -14.65 -15.66
C LEU A 113 4.34 -15.04 -16.45
N GLU A 114 4.69 -16.34 -16.50
CA GLU A 114 5.82 -16.87 -17.29
C GLU A 114 5.63 -16.63 -18.80
N GLU A 115 4.42 -16.88 -19.31
CA GLU A 115 4.07 -16.62 -20.71
C GLU A 115 4.20 -15.12 -21.05
N TYR A 116 3.68 -14.27 -20.17
CA TYR A 116 3.75 -12.82 -20.33
C TYR A 116 5.18 -12.29 -20.26
N ALA A 117 5.96 -12.75 -19.27
CA ALA A 117 7.32 -12.29 -19.05
C ALA A 117 8.33 -12.93 -20.04
N GLY A 118 7.95 -14.00 -20.74
CA GLY A 118 8.86 -14.77 -21.61
C GLY A 118 10.02 -15.42 -20.85
N ARG A 119 9.88 -15.62 -19.53
CA ARG A 119 10.91 -16.13 -18.60
C ARG A 119 10.27 -17.05 -17.58
N SER A 120 11.05 -18.02 -17.07
CA SER A 120 10.57 -18.87 -15.98
C SER A 120 10.37 -18.06 -14.68
N PHE A 121 9.47 -18.52 -13.83
CA PHE A 121 9.20 -17.90 -12.53
C PHE A 121 10.46 -17.77 -11.64
N SER A 122 11.35 -18.77 -11.71
CA SER A 122 12.64 -18.73 -11.02
C SER A 122 13.55 -17.61 -11.53
N GLN A 123 13.58 -17.36 -12.85
CA GLN A 123 14.34 -16.26 -13.44
C GLN A 123 13.74 -14.90 -13.07
N ILE A 124 12.40 -14.79 -13.06
CA ILE A 124 11.72 -13.57 -12.61
C ILE A 124 12.06 -13.30 -11.13
N ARG A 125 11.96 -14.33 -10.29
CA ARG A 125 12.27 -14.22 -8.85
C ARG A 125 13.72 -13.83 -8.61
N GLU A 126 14.68 -14.44 -9.33
CA GLU A 126 16.10 -14.13 -9.23
C GLU A 126 16.41 -12.69 -9.67
N GLN A 127 15.83 -12.25 -10.78
CA GLN A 127 15.97 -10.87 -11.25
C GLN A 127 15.41 -9.88 -10.23
N MET A 128 14.22 -10.14 -9.69
CA MET A 128 13.65 -9.31 -8.64
C MET A 128 14.51 -9.30 -7.39
N PHE A 129 15.05 -10.45 -6.98
CA PHE A 129 15.95 -10.54 -5.83
C PHE A 129 17.16 -9.61 -6.00
N ASN A 130 17.83 -9.67 -7.14
CA ASN A 130 19.00 -8.83 -7.40
C ASN A 130 18.63 -7.34 -7.39
N THR A 131 17.53 -6.97 -8.04
CA THR A 131 17.05 -5.57 -8.08
C THR A 131 16.69 -5.05 -6.67
N TYR A 132 16.00 -5.85 -5.87
CA TYR A 132 15.62 -5.47 -4.50
C TYR A 132 16.83 -5.43 -3.57
N LYS A 133 17.77 -6.37 -3.71
CA LYS A 133 19.02 -6.38 -2.95
C LYS A 133 19.85 -5.13 -3.22
N ASP A 134 20.05 -4.79 -4.48
CA ASP A 134 20.76 -3.57 -4.90
C ASP A 134 20.10 -2.31 -4.32
N LYS A 135 18.78 -2.22 -4.40
CA LYS A 135 18.00 -1.12 -3.83
C LYS A 135 18.21 -0.98 -2.33
N GLN A 136 18.08 -2.08 -1.57
CA GLN A 136 18.25 -2.09 -0.12
C GLN A 136 19.69 -1.73 0.29
N ILE A 137 20.69 -2.21 -0.45
CA ILE A 137 22.10 -1.85 -0.22
C ILE A 137 22.31 -0.34 -0.42
N VAL A 138 21.81 0.22 -1.53
CA VAL A 138 21.89 1.66 -1.82
C VAL A 138 21.24 2.48 -0.70
N GLU A 139 20.04 2.12 -0.29
CA GLU A 139 19.32 2.78 0.81
C GLU A 139 20.09 2.69 2.13
N LEU A 140 20.72 1.55 2.42
CA LEU A 140 21.53 1.36 3.63
C LEU A 140 22.79 2.24 3.62
N VAL A 141 23.49 2.32 2.48
CA VAL A 141 24.65 3.22 2.32
C VAL A 141 24.23 4.67 2.49
N GLN A 142 23.15 5.11 1.84
CA GLN A 142 22.61 6.46 1.97
C GLN A 142 22.28 6.78 3.42
N ARG A 143 21.54 5.90 4.11
CA ARG A 143 21.23 6.06 5.55
C ARG A 143 22.48 6.16 6.41
N ASN A 144 23.51 5.36 6.15
CA ASN A 144 24.77 5.40 6.87
C ASN A 144 25.52 6.73 6.66
N LEU A 145 25.48 7.28 5.46
CA LEU A 145 26.10 8.56 5.14
C LEU A 145 25.43 9.72 5.90
N VAL A 146 24.10 9.70 6.04
CA VAL A 146 23.35 10.80 6.65
C VAL A 146 23.03 10.60 8.13
N LYS A 147 23.27 9.42 8.73
CA LYS A 147 22.88 9.09 10.13
C LYS A 147 23.36 10.09 11.19
N ASN A 148 24.44 10.81 10.93
CA ASN A 148 25.02 11.80 11.83
C ASN A 148 24.60 13.25 11.53
N VAL A 149 23.69 13.46 10.56
CA VAL A 149 23.14 14.80 10.30
C VAL A 149 22.26 15.17 11.49
N LYS A 150 22.48 16.35 12.03
CA LYS A 150 21.70 16.90 13.14
C LYS A 150 21.25 18.31 12.77
N VAL A 151 20.03 18.62 13.08
CA VAL A 151 19.44 19.94 12.85
C VAL A 151 19.24 20.64 14.20
N THR A 152 19.79 21.81 14.31
CA THR A 152 19.63 22.67 15.49
C THR A 152 18.47 23.67 15.30
N PRO A 153 17.82 24.13 16.38
CA PRO A 153 16.77 25.16 16.27
C PRO A 153 17.25 26.45 15.59
N ALA A 154 18.53 26.76 15.72
CA ALA A 154 19.12 27.94 15.05
C ALA A 154 19.20 27.77 13.52
N GLN A 155 19.51 26.55 13.04
CA GLN A 155 19.50 26.25 11.61
C GLN A 155 18.09 26.31 11.03
N VAL A 156 17.09 25.75 11.73
CA VAL A 156 15.68 25.82 11.30
C VAL A 156 15.25 27.28 11.20
N ARG A 157 15.46 28.09 12.26
CA ARG A 157 15.13 29.52 12.21
C ARG A 157 15.80 30.27 11.08
N ARG A 158 17.09 29.97 10.81
CA ARG A 158 17.84 30.62 9.72
C ARG A 158 17.27 30.23 8.35
N TYR A 159 16.93 28.96 8.17
CA TYR A 159 16.41 28.45 6.90
C TYR A 159 15.11 29.14 6.48
N PHE A 160 14.18 29.29 7.43
CA PHE A 160 12.86 29.88 7.16
C PHE A 160 12.80 31.41 7.33
N LYS A 161 13.86 32.06 7.84
CA LYS A 161 13.84 33.49 8.19
C LYS A 161 13.47 34.40 7.03
N ASP A 162 14.06 34.14 5.87
CA ASP A 162 13.95 34.99 4.68
C ASP A 162 13.13 34.32 3.58
N MET A 163 12.46 33.21 3.93
CA MET A 163 11.64 32.43 2.98
C MET A 163 10.31 33.14 2.75
N PRO A 164 9.85 33.28 1.49
CA PRO A 164 8.51 33.79 1.19
C PRO A 164 7.44 32.95 1.89
N GLU A 165 6.37 33.59 2.39
CA GLU A 165 5.29 32.91 3.12
C GLU A 165 4.70 31.74 2.33
N ASP A 166 4.54 31.89 1.01
CA ASP A 166 4.03 30.85 0.12
C ASP A 166 4.92 29.61 0.03
N SER A 167 6.21 29.75 0.35
CA SER A 167 7.18 28.66 0.33
C SER A 167 7.31 27.95 1.68
N ILE A 168 6.73 28.49 2.75
CA ILE A 168 6.66 27.83 4.05
C ILE A 168 5.67 26.65 3.93
N PRO A 169 6.01 25.46 4.44
CA PRO A 169 5.14 24.30 4.39
C PRO A 169 3.73 24.61 4.93
N PHE A 170 2.71 24.15 4.22
CA PHE A 170 1.33 24.27 4.67
C PHE A 170 0.99 23.02 5.50
N ILE A 171 0.57 23.25 6.74
CA ILE A 171 0.05 22.21 7.62
C ILE A 171 -1.44 22.07 7.35
N PRO A 172 -1.90 20.91 6.88
CA PRO A 172 -3.32 20.71 6.61
C PRO A 172 -4.14 20.68 7.90
N THR A 173 -5.45 20.92 7.77
CA THR A 173 -6.36 20.80 8.91
C THR A 173 -6.30 19.40 9.49
N LYS A 174 -5.98 19.29 10.78
CA LYS A 174 -5.99 18.04 11.54
C LYS A 174 -7.13 18.07 12.56
N VAL A 175 -7.81 16.94 12.69
CA VAL A 175 -8.94 16.76 13.61
C VAL A 175 -8.73 15.52 14.46
N GLU A 176 -9.23 15.58 15.70
CA GLU A 176 -9.33 14.45 16.61
C GLU A 176 -10.80 14.19 16.89
N CYS A 177 -11.26 12.97 16.66
CA CYS A 177 -12.67 12.61 16.72
C CYS A 177 -12.90 11.43 17.66
N GLN A 178 -14.04 11.46 18.34
CA GLN A 178 -14.57 10.32 19.09
C GLN A 178 -15.84 9.83 18.40
N ILE A 179 -16.06 8.51 18.36
CA ILE A 179 -17.17 7.88 17.67
C ILE A 179 -17.95 6.94 18.60
N ILE A 180 -19.27 6.91 18.44
CA ILE A 180 -20.15 5.87 18.96
C ILE A 180 -20.83 5.23 17.77
N THR A 181 -20.77 3.90 17.67
CA THR A 181 -21.43 3.14 16.60
C THR A 181 -22.48 2.20 17.15
N ARG A 182 -23.53 1.98 16.36
CA ARG A 182 -24.55 0.94 16.60
C ARG A 182 -24.63 0.03 15.38
N GLU A 183 -24.53 -1.26 15.61
CA GLU A 183 -24.77 -2.25 14.56
C GLU A 183 -26.28 -2.55 14.50
N PRO A 184 -26.88 -2.54 13.29
CA PRO A 184 -28.28 -2.92 13.12
C PRO A 184 -28.45 -4.41 13.41
N ILE A 185 -29.53 -4.76 14.07
CA ILE A 185 -29.89 -6.15 14.35
C ILE A 185 -30.41 -6.78 13.05
N ILE A 186 -29.73 -7.80 12.59
CA ILE A 186 -30.11 -8.55 11.38
C ILE A 186 -31.15 -9.60 11.79
N PRO A 187 -32.32 -9.64 11.14
CA PRO A 187 -33.32 -10.65 11.38
C PRO A 187 -32.79 -12.09 11.12
N ILE A 188 -33.22 -13.04 11.92
CA ILE A 188 -32.77 -14.44 11.82
C ILE A 188 -33.13 -15.05 10.46
N GLU A 189 -34.24 -14.63 9.89
CA GLU A 189 -34.74 -15.04 8.56
C GLU A 189 -33.73 -14.64 7.44
N GLU A 190 -33.11 -13.49 7.57
CA GLU A 190 -32.11 -13.03 6.61
C GLU A 190 -30.80 -13.83 6.76
N ILE A 191 -30.41 -14.15 7.99
CA ILE A 191 -29.27 -15.01 8.28
C ILE A 191 -29.47 -16.41 7.68
N GLU A 192 -30.65 -17.02 7.90
CA GLU A 192 -30.95 -18.33 7.32
C GLU A 192 -31.06 -18.30 5.80
N ARG A 193 -31.60 -17.23 5.23
CA ARG A 193 -31.60 -17.03 3.77
C ARG A 193 -30.17 -17.08 3.18
N VAL A 194 -29.23 -16.36 3.80
CA VAL A 194 -27.80 -16.37 3.38
C VAL A 194 -27.18 -17.75 3.54
N LYS A 195 -27.45 -18.43 4.63
CA LYS A 195 -26.97 -19.80 4.86
C LYS A 195 -27.56 -20.78 3.84
N ASP A 196 -28.81 -20.64 3.47
CA ASP A 196 -29.46 -21.47 2.45
C ASP A 196 -28.87 -21.22 1.04
N GLU A 197 -28.55 -19.98 0.71
CA GLU A 197 -27.80 -19.67 -0.51
C GLU A 197 -26.44 -20.40 -0.53
N LEU A 198 -25.69 -20.36 0.55
CA LEU A 198 -24.39 -21.03 0.64
C LEU A 198 -24.53 -22.57 0.61
N ARG A 199 -25.59 -23.14 1.22
CA ARG A 199 -25.92 -24.58 1.11
C ARG A 199 -26.18 -24.95 -0.35
N SER A 200 -26.98 -24.16 -1.06
CA SER A 200 -27.25 -24.35 -2.48
C SER A 200 -26.00 -24.29 -3.33
N TYR A 201 -25.09 -23.34 -3.04
CA TYR A 201 -23.81 -23.26 -3.76
C TYR A 201 -22.94 -24.49 -3.50
N THR A 202 -22.87 -24.96 -2.26
CA THR A 202 -22.16 -26.19 -1.90
C THR A 202 -22.71 -27.41 -2.64
N GLU A 203 -24.03 -27.56 -2.71
CA GLU A 203 -24.67 -28.63 -3.48
C GLU A 203 -24.31 -28.58 -4.97
N ARG A 204 -24.38 -27.38 -5.59
CA ARG A 204 -24.06 -27.18 -7.02
C ARG A 204 -22.61 -27.48 -7.33
N ILE A 205 -21.71 -27.23 -6.40
CA ILE A 205 -20.27 -27.54 -6.54
C ILE A 205 -20.06 -29.05 -6.41
N ASN A 206 -20.62 -29.66 -5.37
CA ASN A 206 -20.43 -31.09 -5.05
C ASN A 206 -21.02 -32.03 -6.11
N ASN A 207 -22.12 -31.65 -6.75
CA ASN A 207 -22.72 -32.41 -7.85
C ASN A 207 -22.14 -32.10 -9.24
N GLY A 208 -21.15 -31.20 -9.30
CA GLY A 208 -20.44 -30.83 -10.54
C GLY A 208 -21.25 -29.92 -11.48
N SER A 209 -22.40 -29.40 -11.08
CA SER A 209 -23.24 -28.53 -11.91
C SER A 209 -22.58 -27.18 -12.16
N THR A 210 -21.71 -26.70 -11.27
CA THR A 210 -21.04 -25.40 -11.38
C THR A 210 -19.69 -25.45 -10.67
N GLN A 211 -18.70 -24.73 -11.19
CA GLN A 211 -17.40 -24.61 -10.53
C GLN A 211 -17.48 -23.60 -9.38
N PHE A 212 -16.67 -23.82 -8.35
CA PHE A 212 -16.55 -22.91 -7.21
C PHE A 212 -16.19 -21.49 -7.65
N SER A 213 -15.19 -21.37 -8.54
CA SER A 213 -14.72 -20.08 -9.07
C SER A 213 -15.81 -19.29 -9.78
N THR A 214 -16.70 -19.98 -10.52
CA THR A 214 -17.83 -19.32 -11.20
C THR A 214 -18.83 -18.75 -10.19
N LEU A 215 -19.15 -19.50 -9.11
CA LEU A 215 -20.04 -19.00 -8.07
C LEU A 215 -19.41 -17.89 -7.24
N ALA A 216 -18.11 -17.97 -6.98
CA ALA A 216 -17.36 -16.89 -6.32
C ALA A 216 -17.42 -15.60 -7.13
N LEU A 217 -17.12 -15.67 -8.44
CA LEU A 217 -17.17 -14.53 -9.33
C LEU A 217 -18.54 -13.85 -9.38
N LEU A 218 -19.61 -14.65 -9.40
CA LEU A 218 -20.99 -14.14 -9.56
C LEU A 218 -21.57 -13.63 -8.24
N TYR A 219 -21.30 -14.30 -7.14
CA TYR A 219 -22.09 -14.14 -5.91
C TYR A 219 -21.27 -13.75 -4.67
N SER A 220 -19.94 -13.85 -4.67
CA SER A 220 -19.16 -13.47 -3.48
C SER A 220 -19.26 -11.97 -3.21
N ASP A 221 -19.45 -11.64 -1.93
CA ASP A 221 -19.44 -10.25 -1.45
C ASP A 221 -18.01 -9.74 -1.17
N ASP A 222 -17.02 -10.65 -1.16
CA ASP A 222 -15.59 -10.26 -1.26
C ASP A 222 -15.23 -10.03 -2.73
N LYS A 223 -15.30 -8.76 -3.15
CA LYS A 223 -15.11 -8.37 -4.56
C LYS A 223 -13.69 -8.54 -5.04
N LEU A 224 -12.71 -8.49 -4.12
CA LEU A 224 -11.30 -8.63 -4.48
C LEU A 224 -11.00 -10.08 -4.88
N SER A 225 -11.28 -11.05 -4.02
CA SER A 225 -11.05 -12.45 -4.34
C SER A 225 -12.05 -12.99 -5.38
N ALA A 226 -13.28 -12.47 -5.42
CA ALA A 226 -14.29 -12.88 -6.39
C ALA A 226 -13.79 -12.78 -7.84
N GLN A 227 -13.07 -11.71 -8.21
CA GLN A 227 -12.51 -11.52 -9.55
C GLN A 227 -11.53 -12.63 -9.94
N GLN A 228 -10.96 -13.30 -8.95
CA GLN A 228 -10.00 -14.41 -9.10
C GLN A 228 -10.65 -15.76 -8.76
N GLY A 229 -11.99 -15.85 -8.85
CA GLY A 229 -12.72 -17.06 -8.53
C GLY A 229 -12.72 -17.41 -7.03
N GLY A 230 -12.53 -16.44 -6.17
CA GLY A 230 -12.50 -16.57 -4.71
C GLY A 230 -11.14 -16.96 -4.13
N GLU A 231 -10.08 -17.04 -4.94
CA GLU A 231 -8.73 -17.44 -4.53
C GLU A 231 -8.06 -16.36 -3.66
N LEU A 232 -7.43 -16.81 -2.55
CA LEU A 232 -6.77 -15.94 -1.57
C LEU A 232 -5.24 -15.98 -1.64
N GLY A 233 -4.66 -16.88 -2.48
CA GLY A 233 -3.23 -17.09 -2.55
C GLY A 233 -2.66 -17.85 -1.35
N PHE A 234 -1.33 -18.06 -1.35
CA PHE A 234 -0.65 -18.73 -0.25
C PHE A 234 -0.47 -17.79 0.93
N ALA A 235 -1.03 -18.18 2.08
CA ALA A 235 -0.90 -17.42 3.31
C ALA A 235 -0.77 -18.33 4.52
N GLY A 236 -0.14 -17.84 5.57
CA GLY A 236 -0.01 -18.52 6.85
C GLY A 236 -1.27 -18.38 7.72
N ARG A 237 -1.35 -19.18 8.78
CA ARG A 237 -2.51 -19.21 9.68
C ARG A 237 -2.85 -17.83 10.29
N GLY A 238 -1.83 -17.02 10.59
CA GLY A 238 -2.00 -15.70 11.19
C GLY A 238 -2.57 -14.63 10.24
N SER A 239 -2.67 -14.91 8.93
CA SER A 239 -3.25 -13.99 7.94
C SER A 239 -4.78 -14.04 7.90
N TYR A 240 -5.40 -14.97 8.61
CA TYR A 240 -6.84 -15.18 8.62
C TYR A 240 -7.41 -15.02 10.03
N VAL A 241 -8.67 -14.61 10.13
CA VAL A 241 -9.38 -14.64 11.40
C VAL A 241 -9.48 -16.07 11.93
N PRO A 242 -9.48 -16.28 13.26
CA PRO A 242 -9.35 -17.61 13.87
C PRO A 242 -10.39 -18.63 13.38
N GLU A 243 -11.65 -18.21 13.19
CA GLU A 243 -12.74 -19.06 12.74
C GLU A 243 -12.51 -19.59 11.33
N PHE A 244 -12.06 -18.71 10.42
CA PHE A 244 -11.71 -19.07 9.05
C PHE A 244 -10.47 -19.97 9.02
N ALA A 245 -9.41 -19.57 9.71
CA ALA A 245 -8.14 -20.31 9.78
C ALA A 245 -8.37 -21.74 10.30
N ASN A 246 -9.17 -21.90 11.36
CA ASN A 246 -9.46 -23.21 11.95
C ASN A 246 -10.10 -24.18 10.96
N VAL A 247 -10.96 -23.70 10.07
CA VAL A 247 -11.58 -24.55 9.06
C VAL A 247 -10.65 -24.73 7.87
N ALA A 248 -10.08 -23.65 7.32
CA ALA A 248 -9.25 -23.69 6.12
C ALA A 248 -8.02 -24.62 6.28
N PHE A 249 -7.30 -24.53 7.40
CA PHE A 249 -6.12 -25.35 7.66
C PHE A 249 -6.44 -26.82 7.98
N ASN A 250 -7.69 -27.16 8.35
CA ASN A 250 -8.13 -28.53 8.54
C ASN A 250 -8.65 -29.20 7.27
N LEU A 251 -8.85 -28.46 6.17
CA LEU A 251 -9.22 -29.04 4.88
C LEU A 251 -8.08 -29.92 4.35
N THR A 252 -8.41 -31.11 3.87
CA THR A 252 -7.43 -32.07 3.31
C THR A 252 -7.75 -32.44 1.86
N ASP A 253 -9.02 -32.33 1.45
CA ASP A 253 -9.48 -32.66 0.11
C ASP A 253 -9.74 -31.40 -0.71
N PRO A 254 -8.99 -31.16 -1.82
CA PRO A 254 -9.21 -30.01 -2.69
C PRO A 254 -10.57 -30.00 -3.41
N LYS A 255 -11.26 -31.14 -3.45
CA LYS A 255 -12.60 -31.24 -4.07
C LYS A 255 -13.72 -30.90 -3.09
N ALA A 256 -13.47 -31.03 -1.80
CA ALA A 256 -14.49 -30.81 -0.78
C ALA A 256 -14.66 -29.31 -0.49
N VAL A 257 -15.92 -28.91 -0.32
CA VAL A 257 -16.30 -27.59 0.18
C VAL A 257 -16.54 -27.70 1.69
N SER A 258 -16.05 -26.71 2.45
CA SER A 258 -16.23 -26.65 3.91
C SER A 258 -17.74 -26.57 4.30
N LYS A 259 -18.02 -26.85 5.57
CA LYS A 259 -19.24 -26.32 6.19
C LYS A 259 -19.23 -24.80 6.18
N ILE A 260 -20.39 -24.19 6.37
CA ILE A 260 -20.52 -22.74 6.51
C ILE A 260 -19.71 -22.29 7.74
N VAL A 261 -18.86 -21.31 7.55
CA VAL A 261 -18.03 -20.68 8.58
C VAL A 261 -18.57 -19.27 8.83
N GLU A 262 -18.92 -18.98 10.07
CA GLU A 262 -19.30 -17.63 10.48
C GLU A 262 -18.10 -16.90 11.02
N THR A 263 -17.87 -15.68 10.54
CA THR A 263 -16.81 -14.78 10.98
C THR A 263 -17.38 -13.38 11.19
N GLU A 264 -16.58 -12.47 11.68
CA GLU A 264 -16.99 -11.06 11.79
C GLU A 264 -17.27 -10.39 10.42
N PHE A 265 -16.78 -10.96 9.31
CA PHE A 265 -17.03 -10.47 7.95
C PHE A 265 -18.30 -11.01 7.31
N GLY A 266 -18.89 -12.08 7.85
CA GLY A 266 -20.08 -12.74 7.32
C GLY A 266 -19.97 -14.25 7.30
N PHE A 267 -20.67 -14.89 6.36
CA PHE A 267 -20.73 -16.35 6.22
C PHE A 267 -19.89 -16.79 5.01
N HIS A 268 -19.06 -17.80 5.22
CA HIS A 268 -18.14 -18.31 4.21
C HIS A 268 -18.36 -19.79 3.94
N ILE A 269 -18.10 -20.20 2.71
CA ILE A 269 -17.71 -21.55 2.36
C ILE A 269 -16.31 -21.51 1.77
N ILE A 270 -15.49 -22.51 2.07
CA ILE A 270 -14.06 -22.53 1.77
C ILE A 270 -13.75 -23.83 1.02
N GLN A 271 -12.87 -23.74 0.02
CA GLN A 271 -12.32 -24.90 -0.68
C GLN A 271 -10.81 -24.80 -0.72
N LEU A 272 -10.14 -25.90 -0.40
CA LEU A 272 -8.70 -26.01 -0.50
C LEU A 272 -8.27 -26.01 -1.97
N ILE A 273 -7.18 -25.33 -2.29
CA ILE A 273 -6.48 -25.45 -3.58
C ILE A 273 -5.20 -26.24 -3.37
N GLU A 274 -4.31 -25.78 -2.49
CA GLU A 274 -3.02 -26.41 -2.24
C GLU A 274 -2.49 -26.10 -0.83
N LYS A 275 -1.68 -27.03 -0.27
CA LYS A 275 -0.91 -26.78 0.96
C LYS A 275 0.59 -26.90 0.68
N ARG A 276 1.37 -26.00 1.25
CA ARG A 276 2.84 -25.98 1.18
C ARG A 276 3.42 -25.71 2.57
N GLY A 277 3.80 -26.77 3.28
CA GLY A 277 4.24 -26.63 4.68
C GLY A 277 3.18 -25.96 5.54
N ASP A 278 3.53 -24.83 6.16
CA ASP A 278 2.64 -24.05 7.01
C ASP A 278 1.79 -23.02 6.24
N LEU A 279 1.88 -23.00 4.92
CA LEU A 279 1.08 -22.13 4.06
C LEU A 279 -0.06 -22.90 3.39
N ILE A 280 -1.20 -22.23 3.25
CA ILE A 280 -2.37 -22.74 2.53
C ILE A 280 -2.77 -21.77 1.44
N ASN A 281 -3.06 -22.32 0.26
CA ASN A 281 -3.82 -21.61 -0.77
C ASN A 281 -5.24 -22.19 -0.78
N CYS A 282 -6.22 -21.33 -0.57
CA CYS A 282 -7.63 -21.67 -0.58
C CYS A 282 -8.44 -20.62 -1.32
N ARG A 283 -9.68 -20.96 -1.64
CA ARG A 283 -10.66 -20.03 -2.18
C ARG A 283 -11.90 -20.03 -1.33
N HIS A 284 -12.61 -18.91 -1.31
CA HIS A 284 -13.82 -18.77 -0.53
C HIS A 284 -14.94 -18.06 -1.30
N ILE A 285 -16.17 -18.25 -0.82
CA ILE A 285 -17.32 -17.41 -1.17
C ILE A 285 -17.81 -16.80 0.12
N LEU A 286 -17.77 -15.48 0.20
CA LEU A 286 -18.31 -14.70 1.30
C LEU A 286 -19.71 -14.24 0.95
N ARG A 287 -20.65 -14.42 1.89
CA ARG A 287 -21.99 -13.83 1.82
C ARG A 287 -22.28 -13.04 3.09
N LYS A 288 -22.75 -11.81 2.90
CA LYS A 288 -23.15 -10.92 4.00
C LYS A 288 -24.67 -10.82 4.07
N PRO A 289 -25.28 -10.97 5.25
CA PRO A 289 -26.71 -10.68 5.42
C PRO A 289 -26.98 -9.20 5.10
N ARG A 290 -28.08 -8.92 4.45
CA ARG A 290 -28.47 -7.55 4.12
C ARG A 290 -29.07 -6.86 5.33
N VAL A 291 -28.68 -5.62 5.55
CA VAL A 291 -29.28 -4.79 6.57
C VAL A 291 -30.55 -4.14 6.02
N SER A 292 -31.66 -4.28 6.72
CA SER A 292 -32.90 -3.63 6.31
C SER A 292 -32.90 -2.13 6.65
N THR A 293 -33.65 -1.35 5.88
CA THR A 293 -33.82 0.09 6.13
C THR A 293 -34.44 0.35 7.50
N GLU A 294 -35.37 -0.52 7.94
CA GLU A 294 -36.02 -0.44 9.24
C GLU A 294 -35.04 -0.65 10.39
N ALA A 295 -34.08 -1.60 10.24
CA ALA A 295 -33.06 -1.86 11.24
C ALA A 295 -32.08 -0.68 11.37
N LEU A 296 -31.69 -0.07 10.24
CA LEU A 296 -30.88 1.15 10.23
C LEU A 296 -31.64 2.31 10.89
N GLN A 297 -32.93 2.50 10.54
CA GLN A 297 -33.74 3.58 11.13
C GLN A 297 -33.89 3.42 12.64
N LYS A 298 -34.02 2.17 13.13
CA LYS A 298 -34.04 1.93 14.57
C LYS A 298 -32.75 2.37 15.24
N CYS A 299 -31.59 2.02 14.67
CA CYS A 299 -30.28 2.48 15.17
C CYS A 299 -30.16 4.02 15.16
N ILE A 300 -30.67 4.67 14.12
CA ILE A 300 -30.71 6.15 14.05
C ILE A 300 -31.53 6.69 15.21
N ASN A 301 -32.75 6.19 15.43
CA ASN A 301 -33.61 6.65 16.51
C ASN A 301 -33.01 6.39 17.90
N ASP A 302 -32.33 5.25 18.08
CA ASP A 302 -31.63 4.92 19.33
C ASP A 302 -30.51 5.92 19.60
N LEU A 303 -29.68 6.25 18.60
CA LEU A 303 -28.60 7.22 18.75
C LEU A 303 -29.12 8.67 18.90
N ASP A 304 -30.22 9.04 18.23
CA ASP A 304 -30.87 10.31 18.43
C ASP A 304 -31.35 10.47 19.89
N SER A 305 -31.90 9.42 20.47
CA SER A 305 -32.33 9.43 21.88
C SER A 305 -31.14 9.63 22.82
N ILE A 306 -30.03 8.94 22.58
CA ILE A 306 -28.78 9.10 23.34
C ILE A 306 -28.22 10.52 23.17
N LEU A 307 -28.24 11.06 21.95
CA LEU A 307 -27.80 12.43 21.68
C LEU A 307 -28.62 13.46 22.47
N VAL A 308 -29.95 13.27 22.60
CA VAL A 308 -30.81 14.13 23.44
C VAL A 308 -30.39 14.05 24.90
N GLU A 309 -30.10 12.87 25.43
CA GLU A 309 -29.67 12.70 26.83
C GLU A 309 -28.30 13.33 27.09
N ILE A 310 -27.36 13.20 26.18
CA ILE A 310 -26.04 13.86 26.24
C ILE A 310 -26.23 15.39 26.25
N ASN A 311 -27.05 15.92 25.33
CA ASN A 311 -27.29 17.36 25.22
C ASN A 311 -28.00 17.93 26.45
N ARG A 312 -28.76 17.12 27.18
CA ARG A 312 -29.37 17.48 28.48
C ARG A 312 -28.38 17.42 29.64
N GLY A 313 -27.15 16.91 29.41
CA GLY A 313 -26.15 16.75 30.46
C GLY A 313 -26.40 15.59 31.41
N LEU A 314 -27.30 14.64 31.08
CA LEU A 314 -27.55 13.45 31.88
C LEU A 314 -26.38 12.46 31.82
N TYR A 315 -25.74 12.38 30.69
CA TYR A 315 -24.55 11.56 30.45
C TYR A 315 -23.53 12.33 29.63
N THR A 316 -22.26 11.99 29.82
CA THR A 316 -21.19 12.47 28.96
C THR A 316 -21.07 11.56 27.70
N PHE A 317 -20.47 12.08 26.64
CA PHE A 317 -20.17 11.26 25.46
C PHE A 317 -19.29 10.05 25.81
N ASP A 318 -18.28 10.25 26.65
CA ASP A 318 -17.32 9.23 27.07
C ASP A 318 -17.99 8.09 27.87
N GLU A 319 -18.93 8.40 28.74
CA GLU A 319 -19.76 7.40 29.46
C GLU A 319 -20.61 6.58 28.47
N CYS A 320 -21.24 7.26 27.51
CA CYS A 320 -22.03 6.59 26.49
C CYS A 320 -21.18 5.67 25.60
N VAL A 321 -19.94 6.03 25.26
CA VAL A 321 -19.04 5.16 24.47
C VAL A 321 -18.92 3.79 25.10
N SER A 322 -18.61 3.73 26.39
CA SER A 322 -18.33 2.45 27.07
C SER A 322 -19.51 1.51 27.13
N VAL A 323 -20.74 2.09 27.20
CA VAL A 323 -22.00 1.32 27.39
C VAL A 323 -22.70 1.04 26.07
N VAL A 324 -22.66 2.01 25.14
CA VAL A 324 -23.51 2.02 23.95
C VAL A 324 -22.78 1.59 22.68
N SER A 325 -21.47 1.96 22.56
CA SER A 325 -20.74 1.71 21.32
C SER A 325 -20.51 0.23 21.06
N TYR A 326 -20.81 -0.18 19.83
CA TYR A 326 -20.53 -1.54 19.34
C TYR A 326 -19.13 -1.64 18.72
N ASP A 327 -18.47 -0.51 18.45
CA ASP A 327 -17.13 -0.50 17.91
C ASP A 327 -16.09 -0.97 18.94
N LYS A 328 -15.56 -2.16 18.73
CA LYS A 328 -14.58 -2.78 19.64
C LYS A 328 -13.23 -2.08 19.62
N ASP A 329 -12.90 -1.46 18.50
CA ASP A 329 -11.58 -0.87 18.26
C ASP A 329 -11.46 0.46 19.03
N THR A 330 -12.51 1.26 19.08
CA THR A 330 -12.50 2.57 19.75
C THR A 330 -13.15 2.58 21.14
N ARG A 331 -14.08 1.64 21.44
CA ARG A 331 -14.85 1.62 22.69
C ARG A 331 -13.97 1.65 23.94
N ASN A 332 -12.86 0.92 23.95
CA ASN A 332 -11.95 0.84 25.09
C ASN A 332 -11.02 2.07 25.20
N ASN A 333 -11.03 2.95 24.20
CA ASN A 333 -10.27 4.18 24.14
C ASN A 333 -11.22 5.41 24.08
N TYR A 334 -12.30 5.39 24.85
CA TYR A 334 -13.29 6.48 24.92
C TYR A 334 -13.85 6.91 23.56
N GLY A 335 -13.94 5.99 22.61
CA GLY A 335 -14.41 6.25 21.26
C GLY A 335 -13.39 6.97 20.35
N LEU A 336 -12.18 7.20 20.81
CA LEU A 336 -11.17 7.95 20.07
C LEU A 336 -10.76 7.17 18.81
N LEU A 337 -10.91 7.81 17.66
CA LEU A 337 -10.37 7.28 16.42
C LEU A 337 -8.83 7.41 16.45
N PHE A 338 -8.16 6.36 16.07
CA PHE A 338 -6.70 6.35 15.93
C PHE A 338 -6.28 5.43 14.78
N ASP A 339 -5.15 5.75 14.18
CA ASP A 339 -4.53 4.94 13.14
C ASP A 339 -3.70 3.84 13.79
N ASP A 340 -4.08 2.58 13.57
CA ASP A 340 -3.42 1.42 14.15
C ASP A 340 -1.96 1.27 13.71
N GLN A 341 -1.58 1.81 12.55
CA GLN A 341 -0.23 1.70 12.01
C GLN A 341 0.70 2.76 12.61
N THR A 342 0.19 3.98 12.75
CA THR A 342 0.98 5.12 13.24
C THR A 342 0.76 5.43 14.72
N GLY A 343 -0.32 4.93 15.32
CA GLY A 343 -0.73 5.24 16.70
C GLY A 343 -1.19 6.69 16.89
N VAL A 344 -1.46 7.43 15.80
CA VAL A 344 -1.85 8.84 15.83
C VAL A 344 -3.35 8.98 15.86
N SER A 345 -3.86 9.83 16.78
CA SER A 345 -5.30 10.15 16.88
C SER A 345 -5.72 11.40 16.10
N LYS A 346 -4.75 12.18 15.61
CA LYS A 346 -5.00 13.40 14.83
C LYS A 346 -4.92 13.07 13.34
N TYR A 347 -6.05 13.08 12.69
CA TYR A 347 -6.19 12.79 11.26
C TYR A 347 -6.20 14.07 10.44
N GLU A 348 -5.60 14.03 9.26
CA GLU A 348 -5.97 14.97 8.20
C GLU A 348 -7.37 14.61 7.69
N MET A 349 -8.12 15.61 7.22
CA MET A 349 -9.50 15.40 6.77
C MET A 349 -9.62 14.34 5.65
N LYS A 350 -8.58 14.20 4.82
CA LYS A 350 -8.54 13.24 3.72
C LYS A 350 -8.34 11.77 4.16
N ASP A 351 -7.78 11.58 5.37
CA ASP A 351 -7.44 10.26 5.91
C ASP A 351 -8.55 9.68 6.81
N LEU A 352 -9.56 10.50 7.13
CA LEU A 352 -10.76 10.04 7.82
C LEU A 352 -11.67 9.22 6.89
N PRO A 353 -12.46 8.26 7.43
CA PRO A 353 -13.57 7.68 6.69
C PRO A 353 -14.46 8.77 6.10
N THR A 354 -14.87 8.61 4.84
CA THR A 354 -15.56 9.66 4.06
C THR A 354 -16.78 10.23 4.79
N GLU A 355 -17.58 9.37 5.42
CA GLU A 355 -18.80 9.77 6.14
C GLU A 355 -18.47 10.55 7.40
N VAL A 356 -17.42 10.16 8.13
CA VAL A 356 -16.92 10.88 9.31
C VAL A 356 -16.38 12.25 8.90
N ALA A 357 -15.54 12.31 7.85
CA ALA A 357 -15.01 13.57 7.34
C ALA A 357 -16.13 14.54 6.95
N ARG A 358 -17.18 14.03 6.27
CA ARG A 358 -18.37 14.82 5.89
C ARG A 358 -19.13 15.33 7.11
N ALA A 359 -19.30 14.48 8.14
CA ALA A 359 -20.01 14.84 9.35
C ALA A 359 -19.29 15.96 10.12
N VAL A 360 -17.95 15.86 10.26
CA VAL A 360 -17.17 16.82 11.07
C VAL A 360 -16.79 18.10 10.32
N ALA A 361 -16.96 18.16 8.99
CA ALA A 361 -16.48 19.28 8.17
C ALA A 361 -16.93 20.66 8.67
N GLY A 362 -18.21 20.79 9.06
CA GLY A 362 -18.81 22.04 9.54
C GLY A 362 -18.93 22.19 11.05
N MET A 363 -18.48 21.20 11.83
CA MET A 363 -18.66 21.17 13.28
C MET A 363 -17.66 22.05 14.01
N LYS A 364 -18.07 22.61 15.16
CA LYS A 364 -17.20 23.25 16.14
C LYS A 364 -16.65 22.20 17.11
N VAL A 365 -15.51 22.51 17.71
CA VAL A 365 -14.92 21.65 18.76
C VAL A 365 -15.90 21.47 19.90
N GLY A 366 -16.12 20.23 20.32
CA GLY A 366 -17.09 19.83 21.34
C GLY A 366 -18.47 19.46 20.79
N GLU A 367 -18.82 19.83 19.57
CA GLU A 367 -20.08 19.43 18.94
C GLU A 367 -20.14 17.94 18.62
N ILE A 368 -21.36 17.39 18.62
CA ILE A 368 -21.67 16.02 18.26
C ILE A 368 -22.54 16.03 17.00
N SER A 369 -22.24 15.17 16.05
CA SER A 369 -23.00 15.05 14.81
C SER A 369 -24.40 14.45 15.05
N LYS A 370 -25.29 14.64 14.10
CA LYS A 370 -26.48 13.79 13.98
C LYS A 370 -26.06 12.36 13.60
N PRO A 371 -26.90 11.35 13.90
CA PRO A 371 -26.66 9.99 13.43
C PRO A 371 -26.53 9.92 11.90
N PHE A 372 -25.56 9.16 11.42
CA PHE A 372 -25.35 8.90 10.01
C PHE A 372 -24.94 7.45 9.77
N ILE A 373 -25.21 6.95 8.58
CA ILE A 373 -24.84 5.59 8.17
C ILE A 373 -23.43 5.64 7.61
N MET A 374 -22.58 4.67 7.98
CA MET A 374 -21.25 4.47 7.44
C MET A 374 -20.92 2.98 7.33
N VAL A 375 -19.88 2.67 6.56
CA VAL A 375 -19.29 1.32 6.54
C VAL A 375 -18.11 1.29 7.49
N ASN A 376 -18.10 0.34 8.43
CA ASN A 376 -16.98 0.18 9.37
C ASN A 376 -15.77 -0.53 8.71
N SER A 377 -14.66 -0.65 9.45
CA SER A 377 -13.43 -1.35 9.03
C SER A 377 -13.65 -2.80 8.58
N LYS A 378 -14.74 -3.43 9.00
CA LYS A 378 -15.14 -4.81 8.66
C LYS A 378 -16.09 -4.89 7.46
N GLY A 379 -16.37 -3.75 6.82
CA GLY A 379 -17.27 -3.68 5.68
C GLY A 379 -18.73 -3.93 6.03
N LYS A 380 -19.16 -3.60 7.26
CA LYS A 380 -20.55 -3.65 7.71
C LYS A 380 -21.17 -2.27 7.77
N ASP A 381 -22.44 -2.18 7.38
CA ASP A 381 -23.25 -0.97 7.58
C ASP A 381 -23.52 -0.77 9.09
N VAL A 382 -23.13 0.39 9.60
CA VAL A 382 -23.37 0.81 10.97
C VAL A 382 -23.93 2.22 11.00
N VAL A 383 -24.60 2.56 12.08
CA VAL A 383 -25.01 3.95 12.33
C VAL A 383 -24.07 4.53 13.39
N ALA A 384 -23.59 5.72 13.13
CA ALA A 384 -22.62 6.40 13.98
C ALA A 384 -23.04 7.82 14.36
N ILE A 385 -22.57 8.28 15.51
CA ILE A 385 -22.46 9.70 15.86
C ILE A 385 -20.99 9.99 16.17
N VAL A 386 -20.52 11.14 15.77
CA VAL A 386 -19.12 11.56 15.97
C VAL A 386 -19.07 12.88 16.76
N LYS A 387 -18.17 12.95 17.74
CA LYS A 387 -17.85 14.18 18.48
C LYS A 387 -16.51 14.72 17.99
N LEU A 388 -16.49 15.98 17.61
CA LEU A 388 -15.25 16.67 17.26
C LEU A 388 -14.53 17.08 18.55
N LYS A 389 -13.46 16.36 18.91
CA LYS A 389 -12.71 16.59 20.15
C LYS A 389 -11.73 17.75 20.03
N SER A 390 -11.01 17.82 18.92
CA SER A 390 -10.11 18.93 18.63
C SER A 390 -10.02 19.20 17.13
N ARG A 391 -9.69 20.44 16.77
CA ARG A 391 -9.41 20.85 15.40
C ARG A 391 -8.27 21.86 15.39
N VAL A 392 -7.25 21.56 14.61
CA VAL A 392 -6.21 22.51 14.23
C VAL A 392 -6.46 22.88 12.78
N ASN A 393 -6.83 24.13 12.52
CA ASN A 393 -7.09 24.57 11.15
C ASN A 393 -5.80 24.61 10.34
N GLY A 394 -5.93 24.39 9.03
CA GLY A 394 -4.80 24.47 8.12
C GLY A 394 -4.15 25.85 8.17
N HIS A 395 -2.83 25.88 8.26
CA HIS A 395 -2.05 27.11 8.38
C HIS A 395 -0.64 26.92 7.82
N ARG A 396 0.08 28.00 7.58
CA ARG A 396 1.50 27.94 7.31
C ARG A 396 2.25 27.56 8.59
N ALA A 397 3.20 26.64 8.46
CA ALA A 397 3.93 26.11 9.61
C ALA A 397 4.63 27.23 10.40
N THR A 398 4.53 27.12 11.73
CA THR A 398 5.14 28.08 12.66
C THR A 398 6.23 27.42 13.49
N MET A 399 7.20 28.21 13.95
CA MET A 399 8.28 27.72 14.81
C MET A 399 7.79 27.29 16.20
N THR A 400 6.60 27.73 16.61
CA THR A 400 6.05 27.45 17.93
C THR A 400 5.19 26.20 17.97
N GLU A 401 4.45 25.95 16.92
CA GLU A 401 3.45 24.87 16.87
C GLU A 401 3.93 23.66 16.03
N ASP A 402 4.70 23.94 14.96
CA ASP A 402 5.06 22.95 13.95
C ASP A 402 6.56 22.74 13.82
N TYR A 403 7.30 22.97 14.91
CA TYR A 403 8.77 22.90 14.89
C TYR A 403 9.29 21.58 14.33
N GLN A 404 8.64 20.45 14.64
CA GLN A 404 9.07 19.13 14.16
C GLN A 404 8.99 19.03 12.63
N GLU A 405 7.91 19.52 12.05
CA GLU A 405 7.71 19.51 10.58
C GLU A 405 8.75 20.40 9.90
N LEU A 406 8.97 21.61 10.45
CA LEU A 406 10.00 22.51 9.94
C LEU A 406 11.40 21.92 10.11
N GLN A 407 11.66 21.23 11.21
CA GLN A 407 12.92 20.52 11.45
C GLN A 407 13.13 19.39 10.43
N ASN A 408 12.10 18.64 10.10
CA ASN A 408 12.15 17.55 9.12
C ASN A 408 12.52 18.11 7.74
N VAL A 409 11.88 19.21 7.30
CA VAL A 409 12.22 19.86 6.02
C VAL A 409 13.70 20.26 5.95
N VAL A 410 14.22 20.84 7.03
CA VAL A 410 15.65 21.22 7.07
C VAL A 410 16.54 19.98 7.15
N MET A 411 16.12 18.94 7.86
CA MET A 411 16.83 17.67 7.94
C MET A 411 16.97 17.04 6.56
N ASP A 412 15.86 16.92 5.82
CA ASP A 412 15.83 16.34 4.48
C ASP A 412 16.75 17.12 3.55
N LYS A 413 16.70 18.46 3.60
CA LYS A 413 17.58 19.33 2.81
C LYS A 413 19.07 19.11 3.13
N LEU A 414 19.43 19.04 4.41
CA LEU A 414 20.82 18.80 4.81
C LEU A 414 21.30 17.39 4.47
N CYS A 415 20.40 16.40 4.51
CA CYS A 415 20.69 15.03 4.06
C CYS A 415 20.94 15.01 2.54
N GLU A 416 20.07 15.66 1.77
CA GLU A 416 20.23 15.81 0.32
C GLU A 416 21.56 16.49 -0.05
N GLU A 417 21.87 17.65 0.53
CA GLU A 417 23.13 18.37 0.32
C GLU A 417 24.36 17.51 0.66
N LYS A 418 24.27 16.71 1.72
CA LYS A 418 25.32 15.80 2.12
C LYS A 418 25.52 14.65 1.12
N LEU A 419 24.44 14.07 0.61
CA LEU A 419 24.48 13.03 -0.42
C LEU A 419 25.02 13.60 -1.75
N GLU A 420 24.55 14.77 -2.16
CA GLU A 420 25.06 15.44 -3.36
C GLU A 420 26.57 15.72 -3.28
N LYS A 421 27.03 16.25 -2.13
CA LYS A 421 28.47 16.47 -1.89
C LYS A 421 29.25 15.18 -2.00
N TRP A 422 28.75 14.11 -1.38
CA TRP A 422 29.38 12.80 -1.44
C TRP A 422 29.44 12.25 -2.88
N ILE A 423 28.36 12.38 -3.67
CA ILE A 423 28.33 11.97 -5.09
C ILE A 423 29.43 12.72 -5.87
N ARG A 424 29.53 14.05 -5.72
CA ARG A 424 30.57 14.87 -6.39
C ARG A 424 31.99 14.44 -5.99
N GLU A 425 32.22 14.13 -4.71
CA GLU A 425 33.52 13.62 -4.23
C GLU A 425 33.83 12.25 -4.84
N LYS A 426 32.85 11.36 -4.92
CA LYS A 426 33.02 10.02 -5.49
C LYS A 426 33.22 10.04 -6.99
N GLN A 427 32.58 10.91 -7.73
CA GLN A 427 32.87 11.12 -9.15
C GLN A 427 34.35 11.44 -9.43
N GLN A 428 35.03 12.13 -8.50
CA GLN A 428 36.45 12.45 -8.67
C GLN A 428 37.38 11.25 -8.42
N THR A 429 37.01 10.39 -7.52
CA THR A 429 37.85 9.28 -7.03
C THR A 429 37.54 7.91 -7.64
N THR A 430 36.36 7.73 -8.22
CA THR A 430 35.95 6.48 -8.87
C THR A 430 36.31 6.52 -10.35
N TYR A 431 36.65 5.35 -10.89
CA TYR A 431 36.83 5.20 -12.36
C TYR A 431 35.46 5.37 -13.03
N ILE A 432 35.39 6.26 -14.00
CA ILE A 432 34.17 6.51 -14.79
C ILE A 432 34.55 6.54 -16.26
N HIS A 433 33.84 5.78 -17.06
CA HIS A 433 33.96 5.80 -18.52
C HIS A 433 32.55 5.89 -19.12
N ILE A 434 32.37 6.84 -20.03
CA ILE A 434 31.11 7.05 -20.76
C ILE A 434 31.41 6.88 -22.24
N ASN A 435 30.58 6.11 -22.94
CA ASN A 435 30.64 5.99 -24.38
C ASN A 435 30.36 7.36 -25.04
N ASP A 436 31.11 7.71 -26.10
CA ASP A 436 31.09 9.05 -26.70
C ASP A 436 29.69 9.51 -27.14
N ASP A 437 28.85 8.59 -27.61
CA ASP A 437 27.46 8.86 -28.02
C ASP A 437 26.57 9.30 -26.85
N TRP A 438 26.97 9.05 -25.60
CA TRP A 438 26.23 9.35 -24.39
C TRP A 438 26.80 10.51 -23.58
N LYS A 439 27.81 11.22 -24.11
CA LYS A 439 28.46 12.36 -23.43
C LYS A 439 27.73 13.69 -23.64
N ASN A 440 26.91 13.82 -24.69
CA ASN A 440 26.23 15.06 -25.04
C ASN A 440 24.96 15.30 -24.24
N CYS A 441 25.08 15.33 -22.92
CA CYS A 441 23.98 15.51 -21.98
C CYS A 441 24.25 16.63 -21.00
N GLU A 442 23.19 17.34 -20.59
CA GLU A 442 23.23 18.23 -19.42
C GLU A 442 22.98 17.39 -18.17
N PHE A 443 24.06 16.94 -17.54
CA PHE A 443 23.99 16.13 -16.32
C PHE A 443 23.76 17.00 -15.09
N GLN A 444 23.02 16.45 -14.13
CA GLN A 444 22.81 17.08 -12.82
C GLN A 444 24.14 17.25 -12.07
N TYR A 445 25.04 16.29 -12.21
CA TYR A 445 26.38 16.31 -11.61
C TYR A 445 27.44 16.47 -12.69
N SER A 446 28.14 17.62 -12.69
CA SER A 446 29.11 17.95 -13.72
C SER A 446 30.39 17.09 -13.72
N GLY A 447 30.59 16.24 -12.71
CA GLY A 447 31.81 15.43 -12.54
C GLY A 447 31.90 14.15 -13.36
N TRP A 448 30.93 13.85 -14.21
CA TRP A 448 30.90 12.62 -15.01
C TRP A 448 31.88 12.66 -16.19
N ILE A 449 32.07 13.80 -16.78
CA ILE A 449 32.98 13.99 -17.90
C ILE A 449 34.26 14.61 -17.34
N LYS A 450 35.37 13.86 -17.45
CA LYS A 450 36.70 14.28 -17.01
C LYS A 450 37.52 14.79 -18.18
#